data_0beb93deaf69288cecd5777e78ed0e7f
#
_entry.id   0beb93deaf69288cecd5777e78ed0e7f
#
_cell.length_a   1.000
_cell.length_b   1.000
_cell.length_c   1.000
_cell.angle_alpha   90.00
_cell.angle_beta   90.00
_cell.angle_gamma   90.00
#
_symmetry.space_group_name_H-M   'P 1'
#
loop_
_entity.id
_entity.type
_entity.pdbx_description
1 polymer ?
#
loop_
_entity_poly.entity_id
_entity_poly.type
_entity_poly.pdbx_seq_one_letter_code
_entity_poly.pdbx_strand_id
1 'polypeptide(L)'
;AEDNDGRPFVLIGHSQGGLLTKLSAVRPGDVLWRSISDKNIEDLKTFPAVKSQLRKWMYFEPLPFVKRVVYIATPFRGSFRAQGWVRSFIRRIVSLPLNILSIPMDIAKKDPDVISELMGQMKLPFEVRNKIPTSIDSMSPLNPVLQTLAKMPVVPGVKTHSIIAIDGDDEPPNGNDGVVEYK
;
A
#
# COMPACT_ATOMS: atom_id res chain seq x y z
N ALA A 1 10.81 -0.55 -17.80
CA ALA A 1 11.53 -1.83 -17.62
C ALA A 1 12.38 -2.19 -18.86
N GLU A 2 12.08 -1.60 -20.02
CA GLU A 2 12.77 -1.91 -21.28
C GLU A 2 14.18 -1.32 -21.38
N ASP A 3 14.49 -0.28 -20.59
CA ASP A 3 15.81 0.40 -20.61
C ASP A 3 16.80 -0.06 -19.53
N ASN A 4 16.50 -1.15 -18.82
CA ASN A 4 17.42 -1.63 -17.80
C ASN A 4 18.35 -2.70 -18.34
N ASP A 5 19.59 -2.35 -18.66
CA ASP A 5 20.70 -3.23 -19.07
C ASP A 5 21.07 -4.32 -18.04
N GLY A 6 20.12 -4.75 -17.19
CA GLY A 6 20.36 -5.71 -16.12
C GLY A 6 21.12 -5.15 -14.92
N ARG A 7 21.37 -3.84 -14.87
CA ARG A 7 22.07 -3.19 -13.76
C ARG A 7 21.22 -3.25 -12.47
N PRO A 8 21.87 -3.47 -11.32
CA PRO A 8 21.17 -3.49 -10.04
C PRO A 8 20.72 -2.08 -9.63
N PHE A 9 19.48 -1.98 -9.13
CA PHE A 9 18.95 -0.75 -8.59
C PHE A 9 18.91 -0.75 -7.06
N VAL A 10 19.09 0.45 -6.49
CA VAL A 10 18.77 0.79 -5.11
C VAL A 10 17.52 1.65 -5.16
N LEU A 11 16.46 1.23 -4.49
CA LEU A 11 15.26 2.03 -4.33
C LEU A 11 15.25 2.69 -2.94
N ILE A 12 14.95 3.98 -2.91
CA ILE A 12 14.85 4.75 -1.68
C ILE A 12 13.42 5.31 -1.61
N GLY A 13 12.71 4.97 -0.56
CA GLY A 13 11.35 5.44 -0.33
C GLY A 13 11.22 6.20 0.98
N HIS A 14 10.68 7.42 0.93
CA HIS A 14 10.37 8.23 2.09
C HIS A 14 8.89 8.16 2.41
N SER A 15 8.53 8.02 3.69
CA SER A 15 7.15 8.00 4.17
C SER A 15 6.33 6.92 3.40
N GLN A 16 5.20 7.27 2.81
CA GLN A 16 4.39 6.35 1.98
C GLN A 16 5.18 5.76 0.80
N GLY A 17 6.15 6.48 0.25
CA GLY A 17 7.02 5.97 -0.81
C GLY A 17 7.80 4.72 -0.40
N GLY A 18 8.10 4.54 0.88
CA GLY A 18 8.73 3.34 1.40
C GLY A 18 7.82 2.11 1.30
N LEU A 19 6.49 2.27 1.44
CA LEU A 19 5.54 1.18 1.23
C LEU A 19 5.55 0.72 -0.24
N LEU A 20 5.58 1.68 -1.18
CA LEU A 20 5.71 1.37 -2.61
C LEU A 20 7.04 0.69 -2.93
N THR A 21 8.13 1.16 -2.32
CA THR A 21 9.45 0.54 -2.43
C THR A 21 9.42 -0.90 -1.91
N LYS A 22 8.73 -1.18 -0.81
CA LYS A 22 8.57 -2.54 -0.29
C LYS A 22 7.79 -3.45 -1.25
N LEU A 23 6.72 -2.95 -1.89
CA LEU A 23 5.97 -3.70 -2.89
C LEU A 23 6.86 -4.18 -4.05
N SER A 24 7.89 -3.41 -4.43
CA SER A 24 8.82 -3.82 -5.50
C SER A 24 9.75 -4.98 -5.11
N ALA A 25 9.82 -5.33 -3.83
CA ALA A 25 10.78 -6.28 -3.27
C ALA A 25 10.13 -7.47 -2.55
N VAL A 26 8.82 -7.61 -2.59
CA VAL A 26 8.07 -8.72 -1.99
C VAL A 26 7.37 -9.57 -3.04
N ARG A 27 7.10 -10.84 -2.69
CA ARG A 27 6.24 -11.73 -3.49
C ARG A 27 5.00 -12.04 -2.69
N PRO A 28 3.85 -11.43 -3.02
CA PRO A 28 2.64 -11.57 -2.23
C PRO A 28 2.01 -12.97 -2.31
N GLY A 29 2.10 -13.68 -3.45
CA GLY A 29 1.29 -14.87 -3.65
C GLY A 29 -0.17 -14.59 -3.31
N ASP A 30 -0.81 -15.46 -2.52
CA ASP A 30 -2.19 -15.28 -2.06
C ASP A 30 -2.33 -14.37 -0.83
N VAL A 31 -1.24 -14.03 -0.15
CA VAL A 31 -1.29 -13.43 1.20
C VAL A 31 -1.96 -12.06 1.22
N LEU A 32 -1.68 -11.20 0.22
CA LEU A 32 -2.35 -9.90 0.11
C LEU A 32 -3.83 -10.05 -0.19
N TRP A 33 -4.19 -10.94 -1.10
CA TRP A 33 -5.59 -11.17 -1.43
C TRP A 33 -6.36 -11.73 -0.24
N ARG A 34 -5.82 -12.74 0.44
CA ARG A 34 -6.46 -13.35 1.63
C ARG A 34 -6.59 -12.39 2.81
N SER A 35 -5.82 -11.31 2.84
CA SER A 35 -5.99 -10.27 3.86
C SER A 35 -7.30 -9.50 3.72
N ILE A 36 -7.88 -9.45 2.52
CA ILE A 36 -9.09 -8.68 2.23
C ILE A 36 -10.28 -9.52 1.78
N SER A 37 -10.10 -10.79 1.40
CA SER A 37 -11.19 -11.67 0.97
C SER A 37 -10.90 -13.14 1.24
N ASP A 38 -11.94 -13.88 1.65
CA ASP A 38 -11.90 -15.35 1.73
C ASP A 38 -12.26 -16.02 0.40
N LYS A 39 -12.95 -15.31 -0.49
CA LYS A 39 -13.34 -15.82 -1.81
C LYS A 39 -12.18 -15.77 -2.77
N ASN A 40 -12.19 -16.63 -3.79
CA ASN A 40 -11.30 -16.45 -4.93
C ASN A 40 -11.76 -15.26 -5.77
N ILE A 41 -10.83 -14.61 -6.47
CA ILE A 41 -11.17 -13.47 -7.35
C ILE A 41 -12.22 -13.90 -8.41
N GLU A 42 -12.12 -15.12 -8.89
CA GLU A 42 -13.05 -15.64 -9.92
C GLU A 42 -14.48 -15.79 -9.41
N ASP A 43 -14.63 -16.06 -8.10
CA ASP A 43 -15.93 -16.25 -7.46
C ASP A 43 -16.62 -14.93 -7.08
N LEU A 44 -15.96 -13.80 -7.29
CA LEU A 44 -16.54 -12.49 -7.04
C LEU A 44 -17.65 -12.19 -8.05
N LYS A 45 -18.75 -11.65 -7.55
CA LYS A 45 -19.83 -11.13 -8.38
C LYS A 45 -19.50 -9.72 -8.85
N THR A 46 -18.71 -9.62 -9.92
CA THR A 46 -18.27 -8.35 -10.50
C THR A 46 -17.83 -8.54 -11.95
N PHE A 47 -17.56 -7.45 -12.66
CA PHE A 47 -17.13 -7.47 -14.05
C PHE A 47 -15.77 -8.14 -14.27
N PRO A 48 -15.55 -8.84 -15.40
CA PRO A 48 -14.25 -9.45 -15.73
C PRO A 48 -13.08 -8.45 -15.70
N ALA A 49 -13.31 -7.21 -16.14
CA ALA A 49 -12.29 -6.15 -16.10
C ALA A 49 -11.84 -5.82 -14.66
N VAL A 50 -12.77 -5.81 -13.70
CA VAL A 50 -12.48 -5.59 -12.28
C VAL A 50 -11.67 -6.76 -11.72
N LYS A 51 -12.05 -8.01 -12.01
CA LYS A 51 -11.29 -9.20 -11.61
C LYS A 51 -9.86 -9.18 -12.15
N SER A 52 -9.69 -8.83 -13.43
CA SER A 52 -8.38 -8.69 -14.06
C SER A 52 -7.51 -7.63 -13.35
N GLN A 53 -8.10 -6.50 -12.99
CA GLN A 53 -7.38 -5.43 -12.30
C GLN A 53 -7.00 -5.82 -10.87
N LEU A 54 -7.92 -6.43 -10.11
CA LEU A 54 -7.64 -6.96 -8.77
C LEU A 54 -6.50 -7.98 -8.80
N ARG A 55 -6.49 -8.84 -9.82
CA ARG A 55 -5.41 -9.80 -10.01
C ARG A 55 -4.07 -9.12 -10.20
N LYS A 56 -3.98 -8.11 -11.06
CA LYS A 56 -2.75 -7.34 -11.27
C LYS A 56 -2.25 -6.63 -10.01
N TRP A 57 -3.16 -6.16 -9.15
CA TRP A 57 -2.78 -5.45 -7.93
C TRP A 57 -2.39 -6.37 -6.77
N MET A 58 -3.00 -7.56 -6.71
CA MET A 58 -2.80 -8.46 -5.58
C MET A 58 -1.78 -9.56 -5.85
N TYR A 59 -1.55 -9.89 -7.12
CA TYR A 59 -0.63 -10.94 -7.55
C TYR A 59 0.41 -10.36 -8.50
N PHE A 60 1.59 -10.13 -7.97
CA PHE A 60 2.70 -9.58 -8.75
C PHE A 60 4.02 -10.21 -8.29
N GLU A 61 5.03 -10.08 -9.14
CA GLU A 61 6.37 -10.52 -8.85
C GLU A 61 7.27 -9.33 -8.47
N PRO A 62 8.25 -9.55 -7.59
CA PRO A 62 9.22 -8.53 -7.26
C PRO A 62 10.04 -8.13 -8.49
N LEU A 63 10.50 -6.89 -8.52
CA LEU A 63 11.34 -6.41 -9.61
C LEU A 63 12.72 -7.06 -9.53
N PRO A 64 13.16 -7.82 -10.57
CA PRO A 64 14.35 -8.66 -10.49
C PRO A 64 15.66 -7.86 -10.38
N PHE A 65 15.64 -6.62 -10.83
CA PHE A 65 16.79 -5.71 -10.82
C PHE A 65 16.96 -4.95 -9.50
N VAL A 66 15.98 -4.99 -8.60
CA VAL A 66 16.07 -4.35 -7.27
C VAL A 66 16.93 -5.24 -6.36
N LYS A 67 18.06 -4.71 -5.89
CA LYS A 67 19.00 -5.42 -5.00
C LYS A 67 19.09 -4.81 -3.62
N ARG A 68 18.58 -3.59 -3.45
CA ARG A 68 18.56 -2.89 -2.16
C ARG A 68 17.36 -1.96 -2.08
N VAL A 69 16.75 -1.92 -0.91
CA VAL A 69 15.68 -0.98 -0.58
C VAL A 69 16.03 -0.21 0.69
N VAL A 70 15.79 1.09 0.68
CA VAL A 70 16.02 1.98 1.83
C VAL A 70 14.69 2.64 2.16
N TYR A 71 14.27 2.49 3.39
CA TYR A 71 13.06 3.07 3.93
C TYR A 71 13.42 4.26 4.82
N ILE A 72 12.85 5.43 4.55
CA ILE A 72 13.07 6.64 5.34
C ILE A 72 11.74 7.03 5.98
N ALA A 73 11.66 7.03 7.30
CA ALA A 73 10.46 7.40 8.07
C ALA A 73 9.17 6.73 7.50
N THR A 74 9.24 5.44 7.18
CA THR A 74 8.15 4.71 6.52
C THR A 74 7.19 4.13 7.54
N PRO A 75 5.88 4.46 7.49
CA PRO A 75 4.88 4.02 8.46
C PRO A 75 4.40 2.59 8.15
N PHE A 76 5.23 1.57 8.32
CA PHE A 76 4.85 0.17 8.03
C PHE A 76 3.66 -0.32 8.87
N ARG A 77 3.49 0.19 10.07
CA ARG A 77 2.35 -0.15 10.95
C ARG A 77 1.20 0.87 10.86
N GLY A 78 1.30 1.82 9.94
CA GLY A 78 0.37 2.94 9.82
C GLY A 78 0.67 4.06 10.81
N SER A 79 -0.15 5.10 10.76
CA SER A 79 -0.05 6.24 11.68
C SER A 79 -1.45 6.75 12.03
N PHE A 80 -1.75 6.82 13.33
CA PHE A 80 -2.99 7.44 13.83
C PHE A 80 -2.92 8.97 13.77
N ARG A 81 -1.73 9.56 13.85
CA ARG A 81 -1.52 11.01 13.79
C ARG A 81 -1.65 11.58 12.37
N ALA A 82 -1.64 10.72 11.34
CA ALA A 82 -1.83 11.14 9.96
C ALA A 82 -3.18 11.83 9.66
N GLN A 83 -4.12 11.87 10.61
CA GLN A 83 -5.46 12.40 10.39
C GLN A 83 -5.59 13.94 10.40
N GLY A 84 -4.63 14.67 10.95
CA GLY A 84 -4.70 16.14 11.08
C GLY A 84 -3.87 16.89 10.03
N TRP A 85 -2.64 17.22 10.37
CA TRP A 85 -1.76 18.06 9.56
C TRP A 85 -1.18 17.33 8.33
N VAL A 86 -0.98 15.99 8.43
CA VAL A 86 -0.52 15.16 7.30
C VAL A 86 -1.57 15.16 6.19
N ARG A 87 -2.86 15.18 6.51
CA ARG A 87 -3.94 15.36 5.55
C ARG A 87 -3.80 16.68 4.77
N SER A 88 -3.39 17.75 5.45
CA SER A 88 -3.15 19.07 4.83
C SER A 88 -1.87 19.08 3.98
N PHE A 89 -0.81 18.45 4.45
CA PHE A 89 0.48 18.35 3.79
C PHE A 89 0.44 17.46 2.54
N ILE A 90 -0.21 16.30 2.62
CA ILE A 90 -0.35 15.37 1.49
C ILE A 90 -1.26 15.98 0.41
N ARG A 91 -2.33 16.69 0.76
CA ARG A 91 -3.13 17.43 -0.23
C ARG A 91 -2.32 18.46 -1.02
N ARG A 92 -1.24 18.96 -0.45
CA ARG A 92 -0.38 19.98 -1.06
C ARG A 92 0.72 19.40 -1.96
N ILE A 93 1.15 18.15 -1.68
CA ILE A 93 2.23 17.48 -2.43
C ILE A 93 1.67 16.50 -3.47
N VAL A 94 0.56 15.85 -3.18
CA VAL A 94 0.00 14.78 -4.01
C VAL A 94 -1.28 15.27 -4.66
N SER A 95 -1.16 16.13 -5.65
CA SER A 95 -2.09 16.09 -6.78
C SER A 95 -1.69 14.90 -7.67
N LEU A 96 -1.82 13.67 -7.11
CA LEU A 96 -1.75 12.48 -7.95
C LEU A 96 -2.90 12.55 -8.95
N PRO A 97 -2.63 12.41 -10.26
CA PRO A 97 -3.70 12.29 -11.24
C PRO A 97 -4.61 11.15 -10.79
N LEU A 98 -5.89 11.43 -10.63
CA LEU A 98 -6.95 10.46 -10.25
C LEU A 98 -6.98 9.23 -11.16
N ASN A 99 -6.24 9.25 -12.27
CA ASN A 99 -6.10 8.16 -13.22
C ASN A 99 -5.28 6.95 -12.73
N ILE A 100 -4.57 7.05 -11.61
CA ILE A 100 -3.82 5.90 -11.03
C ILE A 100 -4.76 5.02 -10.17
N LEU A 101 -5.86 5.57 -9.67
CA LEU A 101 -6.93 4.81 -9.03
C LEU A 101 -7.99 4.31 -10.03
N SER A 102 -7.65 4.19 -11.29
CA SER A 102 -8.59 3.70 -12.28
C SER A 102 -8.88 2.19 -12.13
N ILE A 103 -9.61 1.80 -11.09
CA ILE A 103 -10.90 1.13 -11.38
C ILE A 103 -11.47 2.02 -12.45
N PRO A 104 -11.77 1.52 -13.67
CA PRO A 104 -12.31 2.39 -14.68
C PRO A 104 -13.41 3.22 -14.01
N MET A 105 -13.14 4.51 -13.78
CA MET A 105 -14.11 5.41 -13.13
C MET A 105 -15.42 5.39 -13.91
N ASP A 106 -15.34 4.98 -15.16
CA ASP A 106 -16.47 4.70 -16.02
C ASP A 106 -17.31 3.51 -15.54
N ILE A 107 -16.72 2.48 -14.91
CA ILE A 107 -17.47 1.35 -14.32
C ILE A 107 -18.07 1.78 -12.98
N ALA A 108 -17.30 2.47 -12.13
CA ALA A 108 -17.80 2.97 -10.85
C ALA A 108 -18.90 4.03 -11.00
N LYS A 109 -18.86 4.84 -12.09
CA LYS A 109 -19.91 5.81 -12.42
C LYS A 109 -21.14 5.18 -13.07
N LYS A 110 -20.96 4.06 -13.78
CA LYS A 110 -22.06 3.39 -14.50
C LYS A 110 -22.92 2.51 -13.61
N ASP A 111 -22.37 1.96 -12.54
CA ASP A 111 -23.10 1.06 -11.65
C ASP A 111 -22.55 1.11 -10.20
N PRO A 112 -23.02 2.08 -9.38
CA PRO A 112 -22.63 2.19 -7.97
C PRO A 112 -22.97 0.94 -7.14
N ASP A 113 -24.00 0.20 -7.52
CA ASP A 113 -24.46 -0.97 -6.77
C ASP A 113 -23.46 -2.12 -6.88
N VAL A 114 -22.81 -2.28 -8.04
CA VAL A 114 -21.75 -3.28 -8.24
C VAL A 114 -20.53 -2.99 -7.37
N ILE A 115 -20.18 -1.72 -7.18
CA ILE A 115 -19.07 -1.37 -6.29
C ILE A 115 -19.44 -1.64 -4.84
N SER A 116 -20.67 -1.32 -4.43
CA SER A 116 -21.17 -1.59 -3.08
C SER A 116 -21.20 -3.10 -2.81
N GLU A 117 -21.67 -3.90 -3.76
CA GLU A 117 -21.69 -5.36 -3.65
C GLU A 117 -20.27 -5.94 -3.59
N LEU A 118 -19.35 -5.44 -4.40
CA LEU A 118 -17.94 -5.85 -4.37
C LEU A 118 -17.29 -5.54 -3.02
N MET A 119 -17.50 -4.33 -2.51
CA MET A 119 -16.97 -3.91 -1.20
C MET A 119 -17.60 -4.74 -0.06
N GLY A 120 -18.86 -5.12 -0.18
CA GLY A 120 -19.54 -6.01 0.76
C GLY A 120 -18.97 -7.44 0.80
N GLN A 121 -18.34 -7.90 -0.28
CA GLN A 121 -17.70 -9.21 -0.37
C GLN A 121 -16.25 -9.20 0.18
N MET A 122 -15.71 -8.04 0.54
CA MET A 122 -14.35 -7.86 1.05
C MET A 122 -14.35 -7.64 2.57
N LYS A 123 -13.30 -8.12 3.24
CA LYS A 123 -13.02 -7.90 4.67
C LYS A 123 -12.40 -6.53 4.91
N LEU A 124 -13.09 -5.48 4.51
CA LEU A 124 -12.61 -4.11 4.71
C LEU A 124 -13.23 -3.50 5.96
N PRO A 125 -12.49 -2.68 6.73
CA PRO A 125 -13.06 -1.89 7.83
C PRO A 125 -14.25 -1.05 7.34
N PHE A 126 -15.23 -0.85 8.22
CA PHE A 126 -16.47 -0.13 7.89
C PHE A 126 -16.20 1.28 7.33
N GLU A 127 -15.15 1.94 7.83
CA GLU A 127 -14.72 3.27 7.41
C GLU A 127 -14.26 3.31 5.94
N VAL A 128 -13.80 2.18 5.42
CA VAL A 128 -13.29 2.04 4.03
C VAL A 128 -14.40 1.61 3.08
N ARG A 129 -15.43 0.89 3.58
CA ARG A 129 -16.52 0.35 2.73
C ARG A 129 -17.39 1.44 2.09
N ASN A 130 -17.57 2.56 2.79
CA ASN A 130 -18.52 3.61 2.41
C ASN A 130 -17.88 4.85 1.78
N LYS A 131 -16.58 4.81 1.49
CA LYS A 131 -15.85 5.92 0.86
C LYS A 131 -14.88 5.39 -0.18
N ILE A 132 -14.63 6.17 -1.22
CA ILE A 132 -13.47 5.91 -2.10
C ILE A 132 -12.22 6.12 -1.25
N PRO A 133 -11.39 5.08 -1.02
CA PRO A 133 -10.22 5.20 -0.15
C PRO A 133 -9.25 6.24 -0.71
N THR A 134 -8.81 7.13 0.15
CA THR A 134 -7.74 8.07 -0.18
C THR A 134 -6.38 7.44 0.16
N SER A 135 -5.29 8.04 -0.33
CA SER A 135 -3.93 7.61 0.05
C SER A 135 -3.69 7.64 1.57
N ILE A 136 -4.43 8.49 2.30
CA ILE A 136 -4.37 8.58 3.76
C ILE A 136 -5.07 7.38 4.42
N ASP A 137 -6.22 6.99 3.89
CA ASP A 137 -6.95 5.81 4.39
C ASP A 137 -6.11 4.53 4.19
N SER A 138 -5.26 4.51 3.15
CA SER A 138 -4.30 3.44 2.90
C SER A 138 -3.22 3.32 3.99
N MET A 139 -2.94 4.39 4.74
CA MET A 139 -1.98 4.40 5.86
C MET A 139 -2.65 4.15 7.22
N SER A 140 -3.94 3.87 7.26
CA SER A 140 -4.61 3.50 8.51
C SER A 140 -3.99 2.24 9.11
N PRO A 141 -3.65 2.23 10.41
CA PRO A 141 -3.18 1.03 11.09
C PRO A 141 -4.15 -0.14 11.04
N LEU A 142 -5.44 0.14 10.79
CA LEU A 142 -6.48 -0.88 10.64
C LEU A 142 -6.56 -1.45 9.21
N ASN A 143 -5.79 -0.93 8.26
CA ASN A 143 -5.79 -1.43 6.89
C ASN A 143 -5.16 -2.84 6.83
N PRO A 144 -5.91 -3.89 6.47
CA PRO A 144 -5.41 -5.26 6.47
C PRO A 144 -4.30 -5.50 5.44
N VAL A 145 -4.33 -4.78 4.32
CA VAL A 145 -3.26 -4.85 3.30
C VAL A 145 -1.96 -4.28 3.85
N LEU A 146 -2.02 -3.12 4.54
CA LEU A 146 -0.86 -2.52 5.16
C LEU A 146 -0.26 -3.41 6.23
N GLN A 147 -1.08 -3.95 7.13
CA GLN A 147 -0.64 -4.88 8.18
C GLN A 147 0.02 -6.14 7.59
N THR A 148 -0.54 -6.65 6.50
CA THR A 148 0.00 -7.81 5.80
C THR A 148 1.32 -7.46 5.13
N LEU A 149 1.41 -6.35 4.41
CA LEU A 149 2.63 -5.87 3.78
C LEU A 149 3.73 -5.64 4.82
N ALA A 150 3.41 -5.09 5.98
CA ALA A 150 4.37 -4.87 7.06
C ALA A 150 5.07 -6.16 7.49
N LYS A 151 4.33 -7.26 7.61
CA LYS A 151 4.81 -8.58 8.03
C LYS A 151 5.51 -9.37 6.91
N MET A 152 5.28 -8.98 5.67
CA MET A 152 5.78 -9.72 4.51
C MET A 152 7.30 -9.57 4.39
N PRO A 153 8.07 -10.67 4.30
CA PRO A 153 9.51 -10.59 4.10
C PRO A 153 9.82 -10.12 2.67
N VAL A 154 10.91 -9.40 2.50
CA VAL A 154 11.47 -9.15 1.17
C VAL A 154 12.05 -10.44 0.61
N VAL A 155 12.07 -10.56 -0.73
CA VAL A 155 12.61 -11.75 -1.37
C VAL A 155 14.12 -11.90 -1.12
N PRO A 156 14.65 -13.14 -1.11
CA PRO A 156 16.08 -13.38 -0.95
C PRO A 156 16.91 -12.60 -1.97
N GLY A 157 18.05 -12.08 -1.52
CA GLY A 157 18.97 -11.30 -2.36
C GLY A 157 18.71 -9.79 -2.38
N VAL A 158 17.59 -9.30 -1.81
CA VAL A 158 17.34 -7.87 -1.60
C VAL A 158 17.75 -7.47 -0.19
N LYS A 159 18.68 -6.52 -0.07
CA LYS A 159 19.10 -5.93 1.22
C LYS A 159 18.16 -4.81 1.62
N THR A 160 17.78 -4.75 2.91
CA THR A 160 16.88 -3.72 3.44
C THR A 160 17.60 -2.84 4.44
N HIS A 161 17.27 -1.56 4.44
CA HIS A 161 17.74 -0.58 5.40
C HIS A 161 16.56 0.30 5.81
N SER A 162 16.52 0.68 7.09
CA SER A 162 15.54 1.64 7.61
C SER A 162 16.28 2.81 8.24
N ILE A 163 15.92 4.01 7.85
CA ILE A 163 16.34 5.27 8.47
C ILE A 163 15.13 5.76 9.25
N ILE A 164 15.26 5.77 10.56
CA ILE A 164 14.22 6.15 11.50
C ILE A 164 14.57 7.53 12.02
N ALA A 165 13.71 8.51 11.75
CA ALA A 165 13.84 9.84 12.35
C ALA A 165 13.26 9.81 13.76
N ILE A 166 13.89 10.49 14.69
CA ILE A 166 13.44 10.60 16.09
C ILE A 166 13.31 12.08 16.41
N ASP A 167 12.16 12.47 16.95
CA ASP A 167 11.92 13.81 17.47
C ASP A 167 12.12 13.80 19.00
N GLY A 168 13.08 14.60 19.47
CA GLY A 168 13.44 14.66 20.89
C GLY A 168 14.52 13.66 21.31
N ASP A 169 14.58 13.39 22.62
CA ASP A 169 15.62 12.59 23.27
C ASP A 169 15.21 11.12 23.50
N ASP A 170 14.11 10.69 22.89
CA ASP A 170 13.63 9.30 23.02
C ASP A 170 14.54 8.32 22.30
N GLU A 171 14.85 7.19 22.95
CA GLU A 171 15.63 6.12 22.34
C GLU A 171 14.74 5.12 21.58
N PRO A 172 15.19 4.59 20.41
CA PRO A 172 14.49 3.49 19.75
C PRO A 172 14.36 2.27 20.68
N PRO A 173 13.23 1.54 20.67
CA PRO A 173 12.11 1.65 19.72
C PRO A 173 10.96 2.57 20.15
N ASN A 174 11.08 3.33 21.20
CA ASN A 174 9.97 4.05 21.86
C ASN A 174 9.75 5.48 21.36
N GLY A 175 10.57 5.97 20.45
CA GLY A 175 10.46 7.32 19.92
C GLY A 175 9.39 7.50 18.84
N ASN A 176 9.24 8.75 18.42
CA ASN A 176 8.44 9.13 17.25
C ASN A 176 9.16 10.23 16.47
N ASP A 177 8.79 10.43 15.21
CA ASP A 177 9.31 11.50 14.36
C ASP A 177 8.36 12.71 14.27
N GLY A 178 7.45 12.84 15.22
CA GLY A 178 6.36 13.82 15.20
C GLY A 178 5.13 13.34 14.40
N VAL A 179 5.24 12.26 13.61
CA VAL A 179 4.19 11.72 12.72
C VAL A 179 3.95 10.24 12.96
N VAL A 180 5.00 9.45 13.10
CA VAL A 180 4.97 7.98 13.23
C VAL A 180 5.55 7.57 14.58
N GLU A 181 4.82 6.76 15.33
CA GLU A 181 5.32 6.13 16.56
C GLU A 181 6.07 4.84 16.19
N TYR A 182 7.23 4.63 16.81
CA TYR A 182 8.04 3.42 16.64
C TYR A 182 7.76 2.48 17.81
N LYS A 183 7.05 1.38 17.54
CA LYS A 183 6.80 0.29 18.49
C LYS A 183 6.96 -1.05 17.80
#